data_946eb4136da573613a56ea12a0d2c87b
#
_entry.id   946eb4136da573613a56ea12a0d2c87b
#
_cell.length_a   1.000
_cell.length_b   1.000
_cell.length_c   1.000
_cell.angle_alpha   90.00
_cell.angle_beta   90.00
_cell.angle_gamma   90.00
#
_symmetry.space_group_name_H-M   'P 1'
#
loop_
_entity.id
_entity.type
_entity.pdbx_description
1 polymer ?
#
loop_
_entity_poly.entity_id
_entity_poly.type
_entity_poly.pdbx_seq_one_letter_code
_entity_poly.pdbx_strand_id
1 'polypeptide(L)'
;MGVSLPGAPGVIIGFNDNVAWGETNATRDVVDWYKIEFKDASRSEYRYGDKWLKTEKIIEEILIKDEETFYDTIIYTHYGPITYDRNFLEDSLNINFAMRWIAHDESVEYKTFLLLMKSKNIFDIEKALEYFHGPAQNFA
;
A
#
# COMPACT_ATOMS: atom_id res chain seq x y z
N MET A 1 -11.09 -26.11 7.47
CA MET A 1 -10.61 -26.53 6.12
C MET A 1 -10.73 -25.35 5.17
N GLY A 2 -9.82 -25.18 4.20
CA GLY A 2 -9.91 -24.03 3.27
C GLY A 2 -8.68 -23.89 2.40
N VAL A 3 -8.55 -22.72 1.78
CA VAL A 3 -7.47 -22.33 0.88
C VAL A 3 -6.59 -21.27 1.55
N SER A 4 -5.28 -21.41 1.42
CA SER A 4 -4.29 -20.44 1.91
C SER A 4 -3.33 -20.03 0.81
N LEU A 5 -2.66 -18.92 1.00
CA LEU A 5 -1.58 -18.47 0.12
C LEU A 5 -0.24 -19.01 0.66
N PRO A 6 0.65 -19.55 -0.20
CA PRO A 6 1.97 -19.98 0.23
C PRO A 6 2.74 -18.85 0.94
N GLY A 7 3.20 -19.12 2.16
CA GLY A 7 3.93 -18.14 2.98
C GLY A 7 3.06 -17.18 3.79
N ALA A 8 1.74 -17.15 3.57
CA ALA A 8 0.83 -16.33 4.35
C ALA A 8 0.23 -17.13 5.51
N PRO A 9 0.15 -16.58 6.73
CA PRO A 9 -0.51 -17.24 7.85
C PRO A 9 -2.02 -17.17 7.70
N GLY A 10 -2.71 -18.30 8.00
CA GLY A 10 -4.16 -18.36 8.05
C GLY A 10 -4.80 -18.94 6.79
N VAL A 11 -6.12 -19.17 6.90
CA VAL A 11 -7.00 -19.64 5.83
C VAL A 11 -7.74 -18.43 5.27
N ILE A 12 -7.55 -18.16 3.99
CA ILE A 12 -8.12 -16.99 3.32
C ILE A 12 -9.61 -17.22 3.03
N ILE A 13 -9.94 -18.36 2.42
CA ILE A 13 -11.31 -18.78 2.16
C ILE A 13 -11.50 -20.17 2.77
N GLY A 14 -12.51 -20.35 3.61
CA GLY A 14 -12.68 -21.62 4.25
C GLY A 14 -13.84 -21.71 5.22
N PHE A 15 -13.81 -22.76 6.03
CA PHE A 15 -14.81 -23.00 7.05
C PHE A 15 -14.22 -23.78 8.23
N ASN A 16 -14.88 -23.68 9.36
CA ASN A 16 -14.69 -24.52 10.54
C ASN A 16 -16.03 -25.17 10.93
N ASP A 17 -16.13 -25.72 12.12
CA ASP A 17 -17.34 -26.40 12.57
C ASP A 17 -18.54 -25.47 12.81
N ASN A 18 -18.32 -24.16 12.82
CA ASN A 18 -19.33 -23.17 13.24
C ASN A 18 -19.66 -22.15 12.14
N VAL A 19 -18.67 -21.76 11.32
CA VAL A 19 -18.79 -20.69 10.35
C VAL A 19 -18.05 -21.02 9.07
N ALA A 20 -18.46 -20.38 7.97
CA ALA A 20 -17.73 -20.35 6.71
C ALA A 20 -17.47 -18.89 6.33
N TRP A 21 -16.39 -18.65 5.61
CA TRP A 21 -16.05 -17.33 5.09
C TRP A 21 -15.43 -17.41 3.71
N GLY A 22 -15.69 -16.41 2.92
CA GLY A 22 -15.13 -16.27 1.59
C GLY A 22 -14.89 -14.79 1.26
N GLU A 23 -14.00 -14.54 0.32
CA GLU A 23 -13.73 -13.19 -0.16
C GLU A 23 -13.72 -13.14 -1.68
N THR A 24 -14.10 -11.97 -2.21
CA THR A 24 -14.01 -11.63 -3.63
C THR A 24 -13.55 -10.19 -3.78
N ASN A 25 -12.85 -9.90 -4.86
CA ASN A 25 -12.38 -8.54 -5.12
C ASN A 25 -13.54 -7.54 -5.14
N ALA A 26 -13.38 -6.46 -4.37
CA ALA A 26 -14.21 -5.28 -4.46
C ALA A 26 -13.41 -4.19 -5.18
N THR A 27 -13.88 -3.74 -6.33
CA THR A 27 -13.23 -2.70 -7.13
C THR A 27 -13.46 -1.32 -6.51
N ARG A 28 -12.80 -1.04 -5.37
CA ARG A 28 -12.79 0.30 -4.78
C ARG A 28 -11.55 1.04 -5.24
N ASP A 29 -11.71 2.34 -5.43
CA ASP A 29 -10.59 3.24 -5.62
C ASP A 29 -9.84 3.40 -4.30
N VAL A 30 -8.58 2.97 -4.30
CA VAL A 30 -7.70 2.96 -3.12
C VAL A 30 -6.38 3.68 -3.38
N VAL A 31 -6.24 4.28 -4.58
CA VAL A 31 -5.01 4.98 -5.01
C VAL A 31 -5.36 6.34 -5.58
N ASP A 32 -4.78 7.37 -5.01
CA ASP A 32 -4.87 8.74 -5.50
C ASP A 32 -3.53 9.25 -6.01
N TRP A 33 -3.56 10.10 -7.02
CA TRP A 33 -2.40 10.73 -7.61
C TRP A 33 -2.44 12.24 -7.43
N TYR A 34 -1.41 12.80 -6.78
CA TYR A 34 -1.29 14.22 -6.51
C TYR A 34 -0.17 14.83 -7.34
N LYS A 35 -0.51 15.79 -8.18
CA LYS A 35 0.50 16.55 -8.93
C LYS A 35 1.29 17.43 -7.97
N ILE A 36 2.61 17.28 -7.98
CA ILE A 36 3.53 17.98 -7.09
C ILE A 36 4.30 19.06 -7.87
N GLU A 37 4.28 20.27 -7.34
CA GLU A 37 5.09 21.39 -7.79
C GLU A 37 6.29 21.54 -6.84
N PHE A 38 7.50 21.27 -7.33
CA PHE A 38 8.72 21.52 -6.58
C PHE A 38 9.18 22.96 -6.74
N LYS A 39 9.80 23.50 -5.69
CA LYS A 39 10.31 24.86 -5.67
C LYS A 39 11.47 25.05 -6.64
N ASP A 40 12.34 24.06 -6.75
CA ASP A 40 13.52 24.06 -7.60
C ASP A 40 13.98 22.64 -7.95
N ALA A 41 15.07 22.54 -8.70
CA ALA A 41 15.63 21.26 -9.15
C ALA A 41 16.16 20.38 -8.02
N SER A 42 16.39 20.90 -6.81
CA SER A 42 16.83 20.10 -5.66
C SER A 42 15.72 19.17 -5.16
N ARG A 43 14.46 19.49 -5.49
CA ARG A 43 13.26 18.77 -5.03
C ARG A 43 13.18 18.63 -3.50
N SER A 44 13.75 19.58 -2.77
CA SER A 44 13.78 19.56 -1.30
C SER A 44 12.57 20.21 -0.66
N GLU A 45 11.81 21.01 -1.45
CA GLU A 45 10.58 21.65 -1.01
C GLU A 45 9.52 21.56 -2.12
N TYR A 46 8.27 21.35 -1.72
CA TYR A 46 7.11 21.29 -2.62
C TYR A 46 5.98 22.18 -2.13
N ARG A 47 5.12 22.62 -3.05
CA ARG A 47 4.01 23.53 -2.76
C ARG A 47 2.84 22.79 -2.14
N TYR A 48 2.30 23.35 -1.05
CA TYR A 48 1.07 22.94 -0.42
C TYR A 48 0.23 24.17 -0.05
N GLY A 49 -0.78 24.47 -0.86
CA GLY A 49 -1.49 25.75 -0.77
C GLY A 49 -0.55 26.92 -0.97
N ASP A 50 -0.48 27.81 0.02
CA ASP A 50 0.40 28.98 0.02
C ASP A 50 1.74 28.75 0.72
N LYS A 51 2.05 27.51 1.08
CA LYS A 51 3.26 27.14 1.83
C LYS A 51 4.17 26.23 1.02
N TRP A 52 5.46 26.27 1.38
CA TRP A 52 6.45 25.29 0.95
C TRP A 52 6.75 24.33 2.08
N LEU A 53 6.53 23.04 1.84
CA LEU A 53 6.82 21.95 2.77
C LEU A 53 8.09 21.23 2.33
N LYS A 54 8.84 20.72 3.30
CA LYS A 54 10.02 19.91 3.02
C LYS A 54 9.65 18.50 2.55
N THR A 55 10.43 17.97 1.62
CA THR A 55 10.39 16.56 1.24
C THR A 55 11.29 15.76 2.16
N GLU A 56 10.96 14.47 2.31
CA GLU A 56 11.87 13.46 2.85
C GLU A 56 12.52 12.71 1.69
N LYS A 57 13.80 12.38 1.81
CA LYS A 57 14.55 11.62 0.80
C LYS A 57 15.08 10.34 1.43
N ILE A 58 14.69 9.21 0.87
CA ILE A 58 15.16 7.90 1.28
C ILE A 58 16.05 7.37 0.16
N ILE A 59 17.26 6.93 0.52
CA ILE A 59 18.20 6.33 -0.43
C ILE A 59 18.10 4.83 -0.27
N GLU A 60 17.67 4.15 -1.33
CA GLU A 60 17.60 2.70 -1.41
C GLU A 60 18.85 2.15 -2.08
N GLU A 61 19.47 1.17 -1.44
CA GLU A 61 20.63 0.48 -1.95
C GLU A 61 20.19 -0.80 -2.65
N ILE A 62 20.44 -0.90 -3.96
CA ILE A 62 20.07 -2.05 -4.79
C ILE A 62 21.34 -2.80 -5.19
N LEU A 63 21.55 -3.97 -4.57
CA LEU A 63 22.66 -4.83 -4.87
C LEU A 63 22.41 -5.60 -6.18
N ILE A 64 23.25 -5.38 -7.18
CA ILE A 64 23.17 -6.07 -8.47
C ILE A 64 24.27 -7.11 -8.54
N LYS A 65 23.90 -8.36 -8.87
CA LYS A 65 24.87 -9.45 -8.96
C LYS A 65 25.91 -9.17 -10.06
N ASP A 66 27.19 -9.21 -9.70
CA ASP A 66 28.35 -9.00 -10.59
C ASP A 66 28.43 -7.59 -11.19
N GLU A 67 27.72 -6.59 -10.63
CA GLU A 67 27.75 -5.18 -11.04
C GLU A 67 27.95 -4.26 -9.83
N GLU A 68 28.15 -2.96 -10.10
CA GLU A 68 28.19 -1.96 -9.04
C GLU A 68 26.80 -1.78 -8.40
N THR A 69 26.80 -1.49 -7.11
CA THR A 69 25.57 -1.19 -6.37
C THR A 69 24.90 0.06 -6.94
N PHE A 70 23.61 -0.06 -7.25
CA PHE A 70 22.80 1.09 -7.66
C PHE A 70 22.13 1.73 -6.46
N TYR A 71 22.16 3.06 -6.39
CA TYR A 71 21.50 3.85 -5.35
C TYR A 71 20.32 4.62 -5.96
N ASP A 72 19.13 4.35 -5.53
CA ASP A 72 17.94 5.11 -5.92
C ASP A 72 17.53 6.07 -4.80
N THR A 73 17.08 7.27 -5.17
CA THR A 73 16.61 8.27 -4.22
C THR A 73 15.11 8.47 -4.39
N ILE A 74 14.35 7.93 -3.45
CA ILE A 74 12.90 8.09 -3.41
C ILE A 74 12.57 9.36 -2.63
N ILE A 75 11.76 10.23 -3.24
CA ILE A 75 11.31 11.49 -2.64
C ILE A 75 9.91 11.29 -2.09
N TYR A 76 9.71 11.58 -0.82
CA TYR A 76 8.42 11.53 -0.15
C TYR A 76 7.85 12.92 0.11
N THR A 77 6.55 13.04 -0.09
CA THR A 77 5.72 14.15 0.35
C THR A 77 4.75 13.66 1.43
N HIS A 78 3.95 14.54 2.02
CA HIS A 78 2.89 14.10 2.95
C HIS A 78 1.76 13.29 2.26
N TYR A 79 1.71 13.31 0.93
CA TYR A 79 0.79 12.44 0.15
C TYR A 79 1.35 11.03 -0.05
N GLY A 80 2.67 10.86 -0.02
CA GLY A 80 3.37 9.61 -0.30
C GLY A 80 4.58 9.82 -1.21
N PRO A 81 5.16 8.71 -1.75
CA PRO A 81 6.32 8.76 -2.61
C PRO A 81 6.01 9.37 -3.98
N ILE A 82 7.00 10.03 -4.57
CA ILE A 82 6.98 10.42 -5.98
C ILE A 82 7.30 9.19 -6.81
N THR A 83 6.29 8.62 -7.47
CA THR A 83 6.42 7.41 -8.27
C THR A 83 6.42 7.68 -9.78
N TYR A 84 5.78 8.77 -10.20
CA TYR A 84 5.86 9.23 -11.58
C TYR A 84 6.62 10.54 -11.63
N ASP A 85 7.75 10.51 -12.28
CA ASP A 85 8.57 11.68 -12.56
C ASP A 85 9.26 11.55 -13.93
N ARG A 86 10.19 12.45 -14.21
CA ARG A 86 10.96 12.46 -15.45
C ARG A 86 11.74 11.18 -15.75
N ASN A 87 12.06 10.39 -14.72
CA ASN A 87 12.80 9.14 -14.91
C ASN A 87 11.89 8.00 -15.37
N PHE A 88 10.59 8.10 -15.08
CA PHE A 88 9.58 7.11 -15.44
C PHE A 88 8.82 7.46 -16.72
N LEU A 89 8.47 8.74 -16.86
CA LEU A 89 7.79 9.27 -18.05
C LEU A 89 8.84 9.99 -18.89
N GLU A 90 9.10 9.54 -20.11
CA GLU A 90 9.96 10.26 -21.02
C GLU A 90 9.68 11.76 -20.96
N ASP A 91 10.74 12.55 -20.85
CA ASP A 91 10.92 13.92 -20.39
C ASP A 91 9.95 15.01 -20.96
N SER A 92 8.95 14.65 -21.72
CA SER A 92 8.09 15.63 -22.44
C SER A 92 7.10 16.37 -21.54
N LEU A 93 6.77 15.87 -20.34
CA LEU A 93 5.68 16.42 -19.56
C LEU A 93 6.09 17.14 -18.28
N ASN A 94 7.33 17.02 -17.81
CA ASN A 94 7.82 17.60 -16.53
C ASN A 94 6.80 17.47 -15.38
N ILE A 95 6.18 16.31 -15.28
CA ILE A 95 5.11 16.02 -14.32
C ILE A 95 5.70 15.19 -13.19
N ASN A 96 5.41 15.58 -11.95
CA ASN A 96 5.74 14.80 -10.76
C ASN A 96 4.44 14.44 -10.06
N PHE A 97 4.19 13.14 -9.84
CA PHE A 97 3.05 12.67 -9.11
C PHE A 97 3.46 11.91 -7.85
N ALA A 98 2.91 12.34 -6.73
CA ALA A 98 2.94 11.56 -5.50
C ALA A 98 1.78 10.56 -5.50
N MET A 99 2.05 9.32 -5.11
CA MET A 99 1.06 8.27 -4.98
C MET A 99 0.61 8.14 -3.52
N ARG A 100 -0.67 8.34 -3.28
CA ARG A 100 -1.31 8.00 -2.00
C ARG A 100 -2.04 6.69 -2.19
N TRP A 101 -1.53 5.65 -1.58
CA TRP A 101 -2.12 4.31 -1.65
C TRP A 101 -2.37 3.79 -0.23
N ILE A 102 -3.55 3.23 0.02
CA ILE A 102 -3.91 2.69 1.34
C ILE A 102 -2.90 1.65 1.86
N ALA A 103 -2.24 0.92 0.96
CA ALA A 103 -1.22 -0.06 1.33
C ALA A 103 0.11 0.57 1.84
N HIS A 104 0.25 1.91 1.80
CA HIS A 104 1.36 2.59 2.46
C HIS A 104 1.11 2.79 3.96
N ASP A 105 -0.10 2.59 4.43
CA ASP A 105 -0.43 2.70 5.85
C ASP A 105 -0.12 1.37 6.56
N GLU A 106 0.42 1.47 7.76
CA GLU A 106 0.66 0.29 8.59
C GLU A 106 -0.67 -0.38 8.94
N SER A 107 -0.72 -1.70 8.76
CA SER A 107 -1.94 -2.47 8.97
C SER A 107 -1.62 -3.93 9.34
N VAL A 108 -2.63 -4.67 9.76
CA VAL A 108 -2.46 -6.04 10.30
C VAL A 108 -3.48 -7.02 9.72
N GLU A 109 -3.74 -6.97 8.42
CA GLU A 109 -4.77 -7.77 7.72
C GLU A 109 -4.69 -9.26 8.00
N TYR A 110 -3.49 -9.82 8.13
CA TYR A 110 -3.33 -11.24 8.48
C TYR A 110 -3.95 -11.64 9.81
N LYS A 111 -4.12 -10.70 10.73
CA LYS A 111 -4.83 -10.93 11.98
C LYS A 111 -6.29 -11.28 11.75
N THR A 112 -6.91 -10.71 10.72
CA THR A 112 -8.28 -11.06 10.30
C THR A 112 -8.40 -12.55 10.04
N PHE A 113 -7.56 -13.11 9.18
CA PHE A 113 -7.62 -14.52 8.82
C PHE A 113 -7.35 -15.46 10.01
N LEU A 114 -6.44 -15.08 10.89
CA LEU A 114 -6.20 -15.83 12.12
C LEU A 114 -7.41 -15.82 13.09
N LEU A 115 -8.15 -14.72 13.12
CA LEU A 115 -9.37 -14.61 13.92
C LEU A 115 -10.54 -15.33 13.25
N LEU A 116 -10.72 -15.23 11.93
CA LEU A 116 -11.73 -15.97 11.19
C LEU A 116 -11.65 -17.48 11.43
N MET A 117 -10.44 -18.04 11.46
CA MET A 117 -10.24 -19.46 11.78
C MET A 117 -10.74 -19.87 13.17
N LYS A 118 -10.81 -18.91 14.10
CA LYS A 118 -11.26 -19.12 15.50
C LYS A 118 -12.71 -18.72 15.73
N SER A 119 -13.35 -18.10 14.74
CA SER A 119 -14.71 -17.60 14.85
C SER A 119 -15.72 -18.73 15.06
N LYS A 120 -16.72 -18.48 15.89
CA LYS A 120 -17.80 -19.43 16.23
C LYS A 120 -19.18 -18.94 15.81
N ASN A 121 -19.29 -17.68 15.44
CA ASN A 121 -20.56 -17.04 15.09
C ASN A 121 -20.27 -15.78 14.25
N ILE A 122 -21.32 -15.14 13.75
CA ILE A 122 -21.22 -13.95 12.90
C ILE A 122 -20.55 -12.76 13.63
N PHE A 123 -20.77 -12.59 14.92
CA PHE A 123 -20.17 -11.48 15.68
C PHE A 123 -18.65 -11.62 15.80
N ASP A 124 -18.15 -12.87 15.85
CA ASP A 124 -16.69 -13.10 15.83
C ASP A 124 -16.11 -12.75 14.46
N ILE A 125 -16.84 -13.02 13.38
CA ILE A 125 -16.46 -12.62 12.01
C ILE A 125 -16.41 -11.10 11.90
N GLU A 126 -17.46 -10.39 12.32
CA GLU A 126 -17.50 -8.93 12.29
C GLU A 126 -16.30 -8.31 13.02
N LYS A 127 -15.96 -8.79 14.21
CA LYS A 127 -14.78 -8.36 14.95
C LYS A 127 -13.46 -8.68 14.25
N ALA A 128 -13.38 -9.82 13.56
CA ALA A 128 -12.19 -10.16 12.79
C ALA A 128 -11.97 -9.18 11.65
N LEU A 129 -13.05 -8.77 10.98
CA LEU A 129 -13.02 -7.84 9.85
C LEU A 129 -12.62 -6.41 10.22
N GLU A 130 -12.71 -6.00 11.49
CA GLU A 130 -12.22 -4.70 11.96
C GLU A 130 -10.72 -4.48 11.71
N TYR A 131 -9.94 -5.56 11.52
CA TYR A 131 -8.52 -5.52 11.22
C TYR A 131 -8.18 -5.56 9.73
N PHE A 132 -9.19 -5.67 8.85
CA PHE A 132 -8.98 -5.75 7.42
C PHE A 132 -9.17 -4.38 6.76
N HIS A 133 -8.07 -3.71 6.43
CA HIS A 133 -8.06 -2.38 5.82
C HIS A 133 -7.88 -2.42 4.30
N GLY A 134 -7.17 -3.42 3.79
CA GLY A 134 -6.89 -3.56 2.36
C GLY A 134 -6.26 -4.90 1.97
N PRO A 135 -6.27 -5.29 0.69
CA PRO A 135 -6.99 -4.65 -0.41
C PRO A 135 -8.52 -4.73 -0.25
N ALA A 136 -9.26 -3.92 -1.03
CA ALA A 136 -10.73 -3.92 -0.93
C ALA A 136 -11.31 -5.28 -1.34
N GLN A 137 -12.00 -5.94 -0.42
CA GLN A 137 -12.65 -7.23 -0.61
C GLN A 137 -14.11 -7.20 -0.16
N ASN A 138 -14.95 -8.01 -0.79
CA ASN A 138 -16.26 -8.37 -0.28
C ASN A 138 -16.10 -9.65 0.55
N PHE A 139 -16.54 -9.61 1.79
CA PHE A 139 -16.57 -10.80 2.65
C PHE A 139 -18.00 -11.36 2.75
N ALA A 140 -18.14 -12.67 2.63
CA ALA A 140 -19.37 -13.42 2.77
C ALA A 140 -19.22 -14.57 3.79
#